data_7d59c921124032dc3b751369f962df14
#
_entry.id   7d59c921124032dc3b751369f962df14
#
_cell.length_a   1.000
_cell.length_b   1.000
_cell.length_c   1.000
_cell.angle_alpha   90.00
_cell.angle_beta   90.00
_cell.angle_gamma   90.00
#
_symmetry.space_group_name_H-M   'P 1'
#
loop_
_entity.id
_entity.type
_entity.pdbx_description
1 polymer ?
#
loop_
_entity_poly.entity_id
_entity_poly.type
_entity_poly.pdbx_seq_one_letter_code
_entity_poly.pdbx_strand_id
1 'polypeptide(L)'
;MAQTRFSRVAAGVLILAAVQVGGAAPARAEAPPVAYVGLKYDLVRHGLDKGYVFRTFDDPRSQFLPDVVRKIAFLRKESPDIYAKFLTPAVAAQGRAYLAAHQATLNRAATQFGVAPEVIVAILTVESGLGNNAGKYPVFNVFASLAVMDSPEIIQDLDLDAVGRDRLKKKAAWARRELQVFLEYCAAHRLDPFSYCGSWAGAMGFCQFLPSSLKSCGVSANGKGPVDLFTHDDAIFSIACYLHKSGFQRQNRASWRRAVYGYNHSDAYVDTVITLAEWY
;
A
#
# COMPACT_ATOMS: atom_id res chain seq x y z
N MET A 1 -27.51 18.87 -7.60
CA MET A 1 -26.90 17.53 -7.57
C MET A 1 -25.66 17.54 -8.47
N ALA A 2 -24.51 17.83 -7.90
CA ALA A 2 -23.24 17.88 -8.62
C ALA A 2 -22.51 16.55 -8.40
N GLN A 3 -22.49 15.70 -9.43
CA GLN A 3 -21.61 14.53 -9.47
C GLN A 3 -20.18 15.03 -9.64
N THR A 4 -19.44 15.05 -8.55
CA THR A 4 -18.00 15.28 -8.57
C THR A 4 -17.35 14.10 -9.31
N ARG A 5 -16.92 14.33 -10.53
CA ARG A 5 -16.12 13.39 -11.33
C ARG A 5 -14.82 13.14 -10.55
N PHE A 6 -14.70 11.96 -9.94
CA PHE A 6 -13.43 11.49 -9.44
C PHE A 6 -12.45 11.42 -10.60
N SER A 7 -11.46 12.30 -10.56
CA SER A 7 -10.33 12.30 -11.49
C SER A 7 -9.69 10.92 -11.43
N ARG A 8 -9.62 10.26 -12.60
CA ARG A 8 -8.93 9.01 -12.81
C ARG A 8 -7.44 9.23 -12.54
N VAL A 9 -7.00 9.05 -11.32
CA VAL A 9 -5.59 8.82 -11.04
C VAL A 9 -5.36 7.35 -11.39
N ALA A 10 -5.12 7.10 -12.66
CA ALA A 10 -4.60 5.84 -13.16
C ALA A 10 -3.12 5.74 -12.74
N ALA A 11 -2.87 5.53 -11.47
CA ALA A 11 -1.62 4.99 -11.01
C ALA A 11 -1.78 3.47 -11.02
N GLY A 12 -1.58 2.86 -12.19
CA GLY A 12 -1.35 1.43 -12.31
C GLY A 12 -0.04 1.07 -11.64
N VAL A 13 0.01 1.17 -10.31
CA VAL A 13 1.02 0.54 -9.50
C VAL A 13 0.39 -0.80 -9.12
N LEU A 14 0.85 -1.85 -9.79
CA LEU A 14 0.70 -3.20 -9.28
C LEU A 14 1.23 -3.20 -7.84
N ILE A 15 0.33 -3.16 -6.87
CA ILE A 15 0.65 -3.49 -5.50
C ILE A 15 0.78 -5.01 -5.53
N LEU A 16 2.01 -5.45 -5.75
CA LEU A 16 2.36 -6.83 -5.45
C LEU A 16 2.04 -7.04 -3.98
N ALA A 17 1.03 -7.83 -3.69
CA ALA A 17 0.95 -8.52 -2.42
C ALA A 17 2.31 -9.21 -2.26
N ALA A 18 3.21 -8.59 -1.51
CA ALA A 18 4.55 -9.08 -1.32
C ALA A 18 4.47 -10.26 -0.36
N VAL A 19 3.95 -11.38 -0.85
CA VAL A 19 4.09 -12.64 -0.17
C VAL A 19 5.57 -13.00 -0.22
N GLN A 20 6.27 -12.57 0.79
CA GLN A 20 7.64 -12.99 1.00
C GLN A 20 7.65 -14.44 1.43
N VAL A 21 7.79 -15.35 0.46
CA VAL A 21 8.25 -16.69 0.72
C VAL A 21 9.78 -16.62 0.77
N GLY A 22 10.34 -16.93 1.95
CA GLY A 22 11.76 -17.11 2.15
C GLY A 22 12.48 -15.86 2.66
N GLY A 23 13.33 -16.05 3.67
CA GLY A 23 14.15 -15.04 4.31
C GLY A 23 15.11 -14.34 3.34
N ALA A 24 14.61 -13.29 2.70
CA ALA A 24 15.50 -12.35 2.04
C ALA A 24 16.33 -11.65 3.13
N ALA A 25 17.63 -11.60 2.93
CA ALA A 25 18.53 -10.77 3.73
C ALA A 25 17.93 -9.34 3.87
N PRO A 26 18.16 -8.66 5.00
CA PRO A 26 17.69 -7.29 5.14
C PRO A 26 18.20 -6.48 3.95
N ALA A 27 17.35 -5.59 3.41
CA ALA A 27 17.76 -4.71 2.32
C ALA A 27 19.05 -4.01 2.73
N ARG A 28 20.09 -4.08 1.90
CA ARG A 28 21.34 -3.37 2.15
C ARG A 28 21.02 -1.88 2.17
N ALA A 29 21.20 -1.28 3.32
CA ALA A 29 21.03 0.15 3.49
C ALA A 29 22.34 0.86 3.16
N GLU A 30 22.23 1.98 2.46
CA GLU A 30 23.38 2.82 2.09
C GLU A 30 23.18 4.24 2.62
N ALA A 31 24.25 5.02 2.66
CA ALA A 31 24.18 6.43 3.00
C ALA A 31 23.21 7.17 2.05
N PRO A 32 22.48 8.19 2.54
CA PRO A 32 21.57 8.96 1.72
C PRO A 32 22.28 9.59 0.51
N PRO A 33 21.72 9.46 -0.72
CA PRO A 33 22.31 10.03 -1.92
C PRO A 33 22.19 11.57 -1.92
N VAL A 34 23.03 12.23 -2.72
CA VAL A 34 23.00 13.69 -2.89
C VAL A 34 21.64 14.17 -3.38
N ALA A 35 20.93 13.37 -4.17
CA ALA A 35 19.56 13.64 -4.65
C ALA A 35 18.55 13.92 -3.51
N TYR A 36 18.79 13.44 -2.28
CA TYR A 36 17.95 13.77 -1.13
C TYR A 36 17.95 15.27 -0.80
N VAL A 37 19.01 16.00 -1.13
CA VAL A 37 19.04 17.45 -0.95
C VAL A 37 17.94 18.12 -1.78
N GLY A 38 17.87 17.80 -3.07
CA GLY A 38 16.81 18.30 -3.95
C GLY A 38 15.42 17.90 -3.48
N LEU A 39 15.25 16.63 -3.10
CA LEU A 39 13.98 16.10 -2.60
C LEU A 39 13.48 16.83 -1.34
N LYS A 40 14.36 17.14 -0.38
CA LYS A 40 14.01 17.95 0.81
C LYS A 40 13.43 19.31 0.43
N TYR A 41 14.07 20.02 -0.49
CA TYR A 41 13.57 21.32 -0.94
C TYR A 41 12.28 21.21 -1.74
N ASP A 42 12.09 20.16 -2.53
CA ASP A 42 10.85 19.91 -3.25
C ASP A 42 9.67 19.71 -2.28
N LEU A 43 9.85 18.90 -1.24
CA LEU A 43 8.82 18.68 -0.21
C LEU A 43 8.45 19.98 0.52
N VAL A 44 9.43 20.82 0.84
CA VAL A 44 9.19 22.15 1.45
C VAL A 44 8.43 23.07 0.49
N ARG A 45 8.76 23.09 -0.80
CA ARG A 45 8.03 23.89 -1.82
C ARG A 45 6.58 23.42 -1.96
N HIS A 46 6.29 22.15 -1.68
CA HIS A 46 4.94 21.59 -1.71
C HIS A 46 4.21 21.71 -0.35
N GLY A 47 4.73 22.51 0.59
CA GLY A 47 4.00 22.94 1.77
C GLY A 47 4.35 22.22 3.08
N LEU A 48 5.29 21.28 3.08
CA LEU A 48 5.77 20.68 4.32
C LEU A 48 6.69 21.67 5.10
N ASP A 49 6.61 21.63 6.43
CA ASP A 49 7.49 22.45 7.29
C ASP A 49 8.97 22.09 7.07
N LYS A 50 9.79 23.09 6.84
CA LYS A 50 11.22 22.93 6.55
C LYS A 50 11.94 22.20 7.69
N GLY A 51 11.68 22.60 8.93
CA GLY A 51 12.35 22.01 10.10
C GLY A 51 11.97 20.52 10.24
N TYR A 52 10.71 20.17 10.02
CA TYR A 52 10.24 18.80 10.05
C TYR A 52 10.91 17.96 8.96
N VAL A 53 10.89 18.42 7.70
CA VAL A 53 11.49 17.69 6.57
C VAL A 53 12.98 17.46 6.82
N PHE A 54 13.73 18.50 7.17
CA PHE A 54 15.16 18.39 7.36
C PHE A 54 15.51 17.45 8.53
N ARG A 55 14.85 17.58 9.68
CA ARG A 55 15.06 16.65 10.80
C ARG A 55 14.74 15.19 10.44
N THR A 56 13.70 14.95 9.64
CA THR A 56 13.34 13.59 9.21
C THR A 56 14.41 13.00 8.28
N PHE A 57 14.87 13.76 7.31
CA PHE A 57 15.90 13.25 6.37
C PHE A 57 17.31 13.16 6.98
N ASP A 58 17.61 13.97 7.98
CA ASP A 58 18.91 13.99 8.67
C ASP A 58 18.91 13.02 9.88
N ASP A 59 17.80 12.34 10.18
CA ASP A 59 17.72 11.28 11.19
C ASP A 59 18.62 10.09 10.78
N PRO A 60 19.40 9.49 11.70
CA PRO A 60 20.25 8.34 11.41
C PRO A 60 19.50 7.12 10.83
N ARG A 61 18.19 7.03 11.04
CA ARG A 61 17.33 5.99 10.48
C ARG A 61 16.97 6.22 9.01
N SER A 62 17.22 7.43 8.50
CA SER A 62 17.02 7.76 7.08
C SER A 62 18.11 7.09 6.25
N GLN A 63 17.72 6.14 5.42
CA GLN A 63 18.63 5.30 4.64
C GLN A 63 18.14 5.18 3.20
N PHE A 64 19.08 5.05 2.27
CA PHE A 64 18.79 4.71 0.89
C PHE A 64 18.72 3.18 0.73
N LEU A 65 17.74 2.70 -0.03
CA LEU A 65 17.48 1.28 -0.27
C LEU A 65 17.65 0.92 -1.76
N PRO A 66 18.89 0.68 -2.25
CA PRO A 66 19.15 0.42 -3.65
C PRO A 66 18.44 -0.84 -4.17
N ASP A 67 18.28 -1.86 -3.34
CA ASP A 67 17.57 -3.09 -3.70
C ASP A 67 16.10 -2.84 -4.01
N VAL A 68 15.47 -1.90 -3.30
CA VAL A 68 14.07 -1.50 -3.54
C VAL A 68 13.97 -0.78 -4.89
N VAL A 69 14.92 0.12 -5.19
CA VAL A 69 14.99 0.82 -6.48
C VAL A 69 15.14 -0.20 -7.62
N ARG A 70 16.07 -1.15 -7.50
CA ARG A 70 16.28 -2.20 -8.51
C ARG A 70 15.04 -3.07 -8.71
N LYS A 71 14.37 -3.50 -7.64
CA LYS A 71 13.12 -4.25 -7.73
C LYS A 71 12.04 -3.50 -8.52
N ILE A 72 11.86 -2.20 -8.27
CA ILE A 72 10.89 -1.37 -8.99
C ILE A 72 11.32 -1.13 -10.44
N ALA A 73 12.61 -0.88 -10.70
CA ALA A 73 13.14 -0.63 -12.04
C ALA A 73 12.92 -1.82 -12.97
N PHE A 74 13.16 -3.03 -12.48
CA PHE A 74 13.08 -4.28 -13.24
C PHE A 74 11.81 -5.10 -12.95
N LEU A 75 10.78 -4.48 -12.37
CA LEU A 75 9.52 -5.14 -12.06
C LEU A 75 8.88 -5.70 -13.33
N ARG A 76 8.66 -7.01 -13.35
CA ARG A 76 7.94 -7.72 -14.41
C ARG A 76 6.44 -7.79 -14.09
N LYS A 77 5.64 -8.03 -15.13
CA LYS A 77 4.20 -8.29 -14.94
C LYS A 77 4.01 -9.54 -14.08
N GLU A 78 3.06 -9.50 -13.18
CA GLU A 78 2.72 -10.63 -12.30
C GLU A 78 2.30 -11.87 -13.12
N SER A 79 2.80 -13.04 -12.69
CA SER A 79 2.24 -14.32 -13.14
C SER A 79 0.99 -14.63 -12.32
N PRO A 80 -0.11 -15.14 -12.94
CA PRO A 80 -1.27 -15.61 -12.21
C PRO A 80 -0.96 -16.67 -11.15
N ASP A 81 0.09 -17.45 -11.34
CA ASP A 81 0.50 -18.55 -10.45
C ASP A 81 0.84 -18.10 -9.03
N ILE A 82 1.21 -16.82 -8.84
CA ILE A 82 1.52 -16.29 -7.51
C ILE A 82 0.33 -16.34 -6.54
N TYR A 83 -0.88 -16.38 -7.07
CA TYR A 83 -2.11 -16.41 -6.30
C TYR A 83 -2.62 -17.83 -6.00
N ALA A 84 -2.14 -18.87 -6.70
CA ALA A 84 -2.60 -20.25 -6.53
C ALA A 84 -2.46 -20.76 -5.09
N LYS A 85 -1.44 -20.32 -4.36
CA LYS A 85 -1.19 -20.67 -2.95
C LYS A 85 -2.28 -20.23 -1.98
N PHE A 86 -3.10 -19.23 -2.34
CA PHE A 86 -4.22 -18.80 -1.52
C PHE A 86 -5.46 -19.68 -1.69
N LEU A 87 -5.59 -20.38 -2.83
CA LEU A 87 -6.76 -21.19 -3.16
C LEU A 87 -6.58 -22.62 -2.63
N THR A 88 -6.53 -22.74 -1.30
CA THR A 88 -6.42 -24.03 -0.61
C THR A 88 -7.46 -24.18 0.50
N PRO A 89 -7.88 -25.44 0.84
CA PRO A 89 -8.81 -25.68 1.93
C PRO A 89 -8.32 -25.12 3.29
N ALA A 90 -6.99 -25.12 3.53
CA ALA A 90 -6.40 -24.61 4.75
C ALA A 90 -6.58 -23.08 4.84
N VAL A 91 -6.32 -22.33 3.77
CA VAL A 91 -6.54 -20.89 3.72
C VAL A 91 -8.02 -20.55 3.86
N ALA A 92 -8.91 -21.33 3.23
CA ALA A 92 -10.35 -21.16 3.39
C ALA A 92 -10.80 -21.36 4.86
N ALA A 93 -10.25 -22.36 5.54
CA ALA A 93 -10.54 -22.57 6.96
C ALA A 93 -10.06 -21.42 7.85
N GLN A 94 -8.86 -20.86 7.57
CA GLN A 94 -8.34 -19.69 8.27
C GLN A 94 -9.24 -18.46 8.08
N GLY A 95 -9.71 -18.21 6.85
CA GLY A 95 -10.62 -17.09 6.57
C GLY A 95 -11.95 -17.22 7.33
N ARG A 96 -12.55 -18.43 7.35
CA ARG A 96 -13.77 -18.68 8.15
C ARG A 96 -13.56 -18.48 9.65
N ALA A 97 -12.43 -18.94 10.18
CA ALA A 97 -12.08 -18.71 11.58
C ALA A 97 -11.92 -17.22 11.89
N TYR A 98 -11.28 -16.47 10.97
CA TYR A 98 -11.14 -15.02 11.10
C TYR A 98 -12.50 -14.29 11.05
N LEU A 99 -13.40 -14.69 10.13
CA LEU A 99 -14.78 -14.17 10.08
C LEU A 99 -15.50 -14.33 11.44
N ALA A 100 -15.39 -15.51 12.03
CA ALA A 100 -16.00 -15.78 13.34
C ALA A 100 -15.36 -14.96 14.46
N ALA A 101 -14.02 -14.86 14.49
CA ALA A 101 -13.30 -14.14 15.52
C ALA A 101 -13.54 -12.62 15.49
N HIS A 102 -13.74 -12.03 14.29
CA HIS A 102 -13.93 -10.58 14.10
C HIS A 102 -15.36 -10.20 13.68
N GLN A 103 -16.33 -11.09 13.91
CA GLN A 103 -17.71 -10.95 13.45
C GLN A 103 -18.34 -9.59 13.85
N ALA A 104 -18.13 -9.15 15.07
CA ALA A 104 -18.71 -7.89 15.57
C ALA A 104 -18.18 -6.68 14.77
N THR A 105 -16.88 -6.59 14.56
CA THR A 105 -16.25 -5.51 13.79
C THR A 105 -16.63 -5.56 12.32
N LEU A 106 -16.61 -6.75 11.72
CA LEU A 106 -17.00 -6.97 10.33
C LEU A 106 -18.46 -6.58 10.08
N ASN A 107 -19.38 -6.94 10.98
CA ASN A 107 -20.78 -6.56 10.87
C ASN A 107 -21.00 -5.04 10.99
N ARG A 108 -20.26 -4.37 11.88
CA ARG A 108 -20.28 -2.89 11.97
C ARG A 108 -19.80 -2.25 10.66
N ALA A 109 -18.68 -2.70 10.13
CA ALA A 109 -18.14 -2.20 8.86
C ALA A 109 -19.08 -2.49 7.68
N ALA A 110 -19.66 -3.70 7.61
CA ALA A 110 -20.65 -4.09 6.60
C ALA A 110 -21.89 -3.20 6.65
N THR A 111 -22.40 -2.89 7.84
CA THR A 111 -23.56 -2.00 8.03
C THR A 111 -23.22 -0.57 7.60
N GLN A 112 -22.06 -0.07 7.98
CA GLN A 112 -21.66 1.32 7.70
C GLN A 112 -21.36 1.57 6.22
N PHE A 113 -20.73 0.61 5.53
CA PHE A 113 -20.21 0.78 4.17
C PHE A 113 -20.95 -0.04 3.11
N GLY A 114 -21.88 -0.91 3.48
CA GLY A 114 -22.60 -1.75 2.53
C GLY A 114 -21.74 -2.82 1.84
N VAL A 115 -20.68 -3.29 2.49
CA VAL A 115 -19.70 -4.25 1.94
C VAL A 115 -19.90 -5.63 2.56
N ALA A 116 -19.67 -6.68 1.77
CA ALA A 116 -19.74 -8.06 2.26
C ALA A 116 -18.51 -8.38 3.14
N PRO A 117 -18.68 -8.88 4.38
CA PRO A 117 -17.59 -9.27 5.27
C PRO A 117 -16.60 -10.23 4.63
N GLU A 118 -17.09 -11.19 3.84
CA GLU A 118 -16.30 -12.22 3.18
C GLU A 118 -15.27 -11.60 2.21
N VAL A 119 -15.63 -10.50 1.51
CA VAL A 119 -14.71 -9.81 0.59
C VAL A 119 -13.63 -9.06 1.36
N ILE A 120 -13.96 -8.46 2.51
CA ILE A 120 -12.98 -7.79 3.37
C ILE A 120 -11.95 -8.81 3.86
N VAL A 121 -12.40 -9.97 4.34
CA VAL A 121 -11.51 -11.04 4.84
C VAL A 121 -10.68 -11.64 3.71
N ALA A 122 -11.25 -11.82 2.52
CA ALA A 122 -10.51 -12.30 1.35
C ALA A 122 -9.37 -11.34 0.95
N ILE A 123 -9.60 -10.03 0.99
CA ILE A 123 -8.54 -9.04 0.78
C ILE A 123 -7.47 -9.15 1.86
N LEU A 124 -7.84 -9.18 3.16
CA LEU A 124 -6.88 -9.34 4.26
C LEU A 124 -6.06 -10.62 4.13
N THR A 125 -6.68 -11.71 3.65
CA THR A 125 -6.00 -12.97 3.40
C THR A 125 -4.89 -12.81 2.37
N VAL A 126 -5.19 -12.17 1.24
CA VAL A 126 -4.23 -12.00 0.13
C VAL A 126 -3.16 -10.96 0.48
N GLU A 127 -3.52 -9.86 1.12
CA GLU A 127 -2.62 -8.75 1.39
C GLU A 127 -1.58 -9.05 2.48
N SER A 128 -2.02 -9.64 3.58
CA SER A 128 -1.16 -9.81 4.75
C SER A 128 -1.26 -11.15 5.44
N GLY A 129 -1.95 -12.13 4.85
CA GLY A 129 -2.25 -13.38 5.54
C GLY A 129 -3.00 -13.14 6.84
N LEU A 130 -4.06 -12.30 6.78
CA LEU A 130 -4.88 -11.94 7.94
C LEU A 130 -4.09 -11.18 9.03
N GLY A 131 -3.14 -10.35 8.63
CA GLY A 131 -2.32 -9.55 9.53
C GLY A 131 -1.00 -10.18 9.96
N ASN A 132 -0.73 -11.44 9.57
CA ASN A 132 0.51 -12.13 9.95
C ASN A 132 1.76 -11.61 9.22
N ASN A 133 1.60 -10.88 8.11
CA ASN A 133 2.70 -10.35 7.33
C ASN A 133 2.36 -8.96 6.76
N ALA A 134 2.65 -7.92 7.50
CA ALA A 134 2.46 -6.54 7.08
C ALA A 134 3.68 -5.93 6.36
N GLY A 135 4.75 -6.71 6.15
CA GLY A 135 6.01 -6.24 5.58
C GLY A 135 7.00 -5.74 6.64
N LYS A 136 8.27 -5.54 6.21
CA LYS A 136 9.38 -5.20 7.12
C LYS A 136 10.22 -4.01 6.68
N TYR A 137 9.90 -3.41 5.52
CA TYR A 137 10.66 -2.29 5.00
C TYR A 137 10.18 -0.98 5.64
N PRO A 138 11.09 -0.12 6.15
CA PRO A 138 10.70 1.21 6.64
C PRO A 138 10.06 2.02 5.53
N VAL A 139 8.81 2.40 5.68
CA VAL A 139 7.99 3.04 4.63
C VAL A 139 8.59 4.35 4.17
N PHE A 140 9.09 5.17 5.11
CA PHE A 140 9.80 6.40 4.79
C PHE A 140 10.98 6.12 3.85
N ASN A 141 11.86 5.17 4.22
CA ASN A 141 13.05 4.84 3.42
C ASN A 141 12.69 4.29 2.04
N VAL A 142 11.62 3.48 1.95
CA VAL A 142 11.11 3.00 0.65
C VAL A 142 10.75 4.17 -0.25
N PHE A 143 9.85 5.06 0.21
CA PHE A 143 9.40 6.15 -0.65
C PHE A 143 10.47 7.21 -0.89
N ALA A 144 11.34 7.51 0.09
CA ALA A 144 12.47 8.41 -0.12
C ALA A 144 13.42 7.87 -1.20
N SER A 145 13.76 6.58 -1.16
CA SER A 145 14.59 5.92 -2.16
C SER A 145 13.95 5.92 -3.55
N LEU A 146 12.67 5.55 -3.62
CA LEU A 146 11.93 5.55 -4.89
C LEU A 146 11.70 6.96 -5.45
N ALA A 147 11.59 7.98 -4.60
CA ALA A 147 11.40 9.36 -5.02
C ALA A 147 12.58 9.95 -5.79
N VAL A 148 13.77 9.42 -5.60
CA VAL A 148 15.01 9.87 -6.25
C VAL A 148 15.57 8.89 -7.28
N MET A 149 14.87 7.78 -7.54
CA MET A 149 15.37 6.73 -8.44
C MET A 149 15.57 7.17 -9.89
N ASP A 150 15.06 8.35 -10.28
CA ASP A 150 15.25 8.97 -11.60
C ASP A 150 16.40 10.00 -11.61
N SER A 151 17.15 10.16 -10.51
CA SER A 151 18.32 11.03 -10.48
C SER A 151 19.48 10.46 -11.29
N PRO A 152 20.31 11.32 -11.91
CA PRO A 152 21.43 10.87 -12.74
C PRO A 152 22.38 9.91 -12.03
N GLU A 153 22.69 10.16 -10.75
CA GLU A 153 23.59 9.32 -9.94
C GLU A 153 23.06 7.91 -9.69
N ILE A 154 21.74 7.71 -9.71
CA ILE A 154 21.11 6.39 -9.50
C ILE A 154 20.87 5.69 -10.84
N ILE A 155 20.45 6.45 -11.88
CA ILE A 155 20.15 5.87 -13.21
C ILE A 155 21.43 5.27 -13.85
N GLN A 156 22.59 5.89 -13.65
CA GLN A 156 23.84 5.41 -14.25
C GLN A 156 24.21 3.98 -13.82
N ASP A 157 23.77 3.57 -12.62
CA ASP A 157 24.01 2.23 -12.09
C ASP A 157 22.95 1.20 -12.54
N LEU A 158 21.96 1.66 -13.32
CA LEU A 158 20.87 0.84 -13.85
C LEU A 158 21.03 0.75 -15.37
N ASP A 159 21.29 -0.44 -15.87
CA ASP A 159 21.33 -0.68 -17.33
C ASP A 159 19.91 -0.67 -17.91
N LEU A 160 19.42 0.54 -18.22
CA LEU A 160 18.06 0.82 -18.70
C LEU A 160 18.08 1.44 -20.09
N ASP A 161 17.24 0.92 -20.97
CA ASP A 161 16.90 1.56 -22.23
C ASP A 161 16.04 2.84 -22.04
N ALA A 162 15.74 3.53 -23.13
CA ALA A 162 14.93 4.77 -23.08
C ALA A 162 13.53 4.54 -22.47
N VAL A 163 12.91 3.40 -22.77
CA VAL A 163 11.59 3.03 -22.26
C VAL A 163 11.64 2.75 -20.76
N GLY A 164 12.69 2.04 -20.31
CA GLY A 164 12.93 1.80 -18.88
C GLY A 164 13.15 3.10 -18.11
N ARG A 165 13.93 4.03 -18.65
CA ARG A 165 14.15 5.35 -18.04
C ARG A 165 12.88 6.19 -17.96
N ASP A 166 12.02 6.22 -18.99
CA ASP A 166 10.73 6.92 -18.92
C ASP A 166 9.78 6.30 -17.86
N ARG A 167 9.73 4.97 -17.82
CA ARG A 167 8.98 4.25 -16.76
C ARG A 167 9.47 4.61 -15.37
N LEU A 168 10.80 4.68 -15.19
CA LEU A 168 11.42 5.03 -13.91
C LEU A 168 11.03 6.44 -13.46
N LYS A 169 11.07 7.42 -14.38
CA LYS A 169 10.62 8.80 -14.11
C LYS A 169 9.17 8.87 -13.63
N LYS A 170 8.27 8.13 -14.29
CA LYS A 170 6.85 8.07 -13.89
C LYS A 170 6.68 7.49 -12.48
N LYS A 171 7.45 6.44 -12.17
CA LYS A 171 7.43 5.81 -10.85
C LYS A 171 8.06 6.70 -9.77
N ALA A 172 9.15 7.41 -10.07
CA ALA A 172 9.73 8.39 -9.15
C ALA A 172 8.75 9.52 -8.83
N ALA A 173 8.09 10.06 -9.84
CA ALA A 173 7.06 11.09 -9.65
C ALA A 173 5.87 10.59 -8.81
N TRP A 174 5.48 9.33 -8.96
CA TRP A 174 4.49 8.71 -8.09
C TRP A 174 5.01 8.59 -6.66
N ALA A 175 6.23 8.09 -6.45
CA ALA A 175 6.81 7.91 -5.13
C ALA A 175 6.97 9.25 -4.37
N ARG A 176 7.32 10.34 -5.07
CA ARG A 176 7.35 11.70 -4.48
C ARG A 176 5.99 12.10 -3.91
N ARG A 177 4.90 11.82 -4.64
CA ARG A 177 3.54 12.12 -4.15
C ARG A 177 3.16 11.26 -2.94
N GLU A 178 3.48 9.96 -2.98
CA GLU A 178 3.21 9.08 -1.84
C GLU A 178 4.03 9.48 -0.60
N LEU A 179 5.31 9.83 -0.78
CA LEU A 179 6.17 10.34 0.29
C LEU A 179 5.61 11.62 0.91
N GLN A 180 5.18 12.57 0.07
CA GLN A 180 4.57 13.81 0.55
C GLN A 180 3.34 13.52 1.39
N VAL A 181 2.40 12.71 0.88
CA VAL A 181 1.17 12.35 1.59
C VAL A 181 1.48 11.63 2.91
N PHE A 182 2.48 10.75 2.91
CA PHE A 182 2.93 10.05 4.11
C PHE A 182 3.46 11.01 5.17
N LEU A 183 4.34 11.93 4.79
CA LEU A 183 4.91 12.92 5.70
C LEU A 183 3.86 13.93 6.19
N GLU A 184 2.92 14.35 5.33
CA GLU A 184 1.78 15.18 5.73
C GLU A 184 0.94 14.48 6.81
N TYR A 185 0.65 13.18 6.62
CA TYR A 185 -0.10 12.40 7.58
C TYR A 185 0.64 12.27 8.92
N CYS A 186 1.92 11.92 8.88
CA CYS A 186 2.74 11.82 10.09
C CYS A 186 2.83 13.15 10.84
N ALA A 187 3.07 14.27 10.13
CA ALA A 187 3.15 15.60 10.72
C ALA A 187 1.83 16.02 11.37
N ALA A 188 0.70 15.84 10.68
CA ALA A 188 -0.62 16.21 11.17
C ALA A 188 -1.01 15.48 12.45
N HIS A 189 -0.58 14.23 12.59
CA HIS A 189 -0.88 13.38 13.74
C HIS A 189 0.26 13.26 14.76
N ARG A 190 1.38 13.97 14.56
CA ARG A 190 2.58 13.92 15.40
C ARG A 190 3.16 12.50 15.56
N LEU A 191 3.16 11.76 14.46
CA LEU A 191 3.66 10.38 14.39
C LEU A 191 5.12 10.36 13.92
N ASP A 192 5.88 9.38 14.41
CA ASP A 192 7.24 9.14 13.93
C ASP A 192 7.20 8.40 12.57
N PRO A 193 7.72 9.00 11.47
CA PRO A 193 7.72 8.37 10.15
C PRO A 193 8.47 7.04 10.08
N PHE A 194 9.38 6.79 11.01
CA PHE A 194 10.19 5.57 11.07
C PHE A 194 9.51 4.41 11.81
N SER A 195 8.38 4.66 12.48
CA SER A 195 7.62 3.60 13.15
C SER A 195 6.80 2.72 12.19
N TYR A 196 6.68 3.13 10.91
CA TYR A 196 5.89 2.42 9.92
C TYR A 196 6.76 1.48 9.09
N CYS A 197 6.44 0.18 9.16
CA CYS A 197 6.99 -0.84 8.27
C CYS A 197 5.91 -1.30 7.27
N GLY A 198 6.36 -1.74 6.10
CA GLY A 198 5.47 -2.18 5.04
C GLY A 198 6.15 -3.06 4.00
N SER A 199 5.54 -3.20 2.85
CA SER A 199 6.11 -3.93 1.73
C SER A 199 7.32 -3.18 1.13
N TRP A 200 8.08 -3.86 0.31
CA TRP A 200 9.16 -3.23 -0.47
C TRP A 200 8.66 -2.17 -1.48
N ALA A 201 7.36 -2.10 -1.73
CA ALA A 201 6.72 -1.05 -2.54
C ALA A 201 6.08 0.06 -1.68
N GLY A 202 6.20 0.01 -0.35
CA GLY A 202 5.71 1.03 0.58
C GLY A 202 4.25 0.86 1.02
N ALA A 203 3.61 -0.27 0.72
CA ALA A 203 2.26 -0.57 1.20
C ALA A 203 2.28 -0.93 2.69
N MET A 204 1.34 -0.41 3.49
CA MET A 204 1.36 -0.41 4.95
C MET A 204 0.21 -1.19 5.57
N GLY A 205 0.49 -1.80 6.72
CA GLY A 205 -0.50 -2.41 7.59
C GLY A 205 -1.13 -3.68 7.03
N PHE A 206 -2.17 -4.17 7.69
CA PHE A 206 -2.83 -5.43 7.31
C PHE A 206 -3.59 -5.33 5.99
N CYS A 207 -4.06 -4.13 5.64
CA CYS A 207 -4.73 -3.84 4.37
C CYS A 207 -3.77 -3.44 3.23
N GLN A 208 -2.46 -3.35 3.48
CA GLN A 208 -1.43 -2.97 2.50
C GLN A 208 -1.79 -1.67 1.75
N PHE A 209 -2.24 -0.66 2.47
CA PHE A 209 -2.55 0.64 1.89
C PHE A 209 -1.30 1.45 1.57
N LEU A 210 -1.32 2.14 0.44
CA LEU A 210 -0.43 3.25 0.16
C LEU A 210 -0.82 4.48 1.00
N PRO A 211 0.10 5.43 1.24
CA PRO A 211 -0.22 6.68 1.93
C PRO A 211 -1.42 7.43 1.36
N SER A 212 -1.57 7.48 0.05
CA SER A 212 -2.74 8.07 -0.61
C SER A 212 -4.05 7.33 -0.31
N SER A 213 -4.00 6.00 -0.18
CA SER A 213 -5.15 5.19 0.22
C SER A 213 -5.49 5.40 1.70
N LEU A 214 -4.49 5.48 2.58
CA LEU A 214 -4.69 5.84 4.00
C LEU A 214 -5.36 7.21 4.12
N LYS A 215 -4.86 8.23 3.40
CA LYS A 215 -5.45 9.59 3.40
C LYS A 215 -6.92 9.58 2.93
N SER A 216 -7.25 8.77 1.93
CA SER A 216 -8.59 8.76 1.32
C SER A 216 -9.59 7.83 1.98
N CYS A 217 -9.13 6.68 2.49
CA CYS A 217 -9.98 5.59 2.97
C CYS A 217 -9.56 5.05 4.34
N GLY A 218 -8.57 5.64 5.01
CA GLY A 218 -8.24 5.29 6.38
C GLY A 218 -9.39 5.63 7.31
N VAL A 219 -9.83 4.67 8.10
CA VAL A 219 -10.94 4.83 9.06
C VAL A 219 -10.55 4.24 10.41
N SER A 220 -10.58 5.08 11.44
CA SER A 220 -10.47 4.61 12.82
C SER A 220 -11.79 3.97 13.24
N ALA A 221 -11.78 2.70 13.56
CA ALA A 221 -12.98 1.90 13.88
C ALA A 221 -13.70 2.36 15.17
N ASN A 222 -12.97 3.03 16.05
CA ASN A 222 -13.50 3.62 17.28
C ASN A 222 -13.77 5.14 17.19
N GLY A 223 -13.46 5.75 16.02
CA GLY A 223 -13.63 7.19 15.77
C GLY A 223 -12.66 8.09 16.52
N LYS A 224 -11.58 7.55 17.10
CA LYS A 224 -10.63 8.30 17.95
C LYS A 224 -9.20 8.12 17.46
N GLY A 225 -8.45 9.22 17.46
CA GLY A 225 -7.02 9.22 17.12
C GLY A 225 -6.70 8.98 15.65
N PRO A 226 -5.42 8.85 15.33
CA PRO A 226 -4.97 8.47 14.00
C PRO A 226 -5.38 7.03 13.68
N VAL A 227 -5.51 6.72 12.40
CA VAL A 227 -5.80 5.36 11.92
C VAL A 227 -4.56 4.48 12.12
N ASP A 228 -4.76 3.32 12.75
CA ASP A 228 -3.72 2.31 12.90
C ASP A 228 -4.00 1.08 12.00
N LEU A 229 -3.42 1.09 10.80
CA LEU A 229 -3.57 -0.01 9.84
C LEU A 229 -2.96 -1.35 10.28
N PHE A 230 -2.26 -1.37 11.43
CA PHE A 230 -1.71 -2.58 12.05
C PHE A 230 -2.64 -3.18 13.11
N THR A 231 -3.85 -2.64 13.24
CA THR A 231 -4.94 -3.25 14.00
C THR A 231 -5.97 -3.86 13.05
N HIS A 232 -6.59 -4.96 13.48
CA HIS A 232 -7.62 -5.62 12.68
C HIS A 232 -8.83 -4.71 12.46
N ASP A 233 -9.25 -3.99 13.49
CA ASP A 233 -10.44 -3.15 13.44
C ASP A 233 -10.31 -2.02 12.42
N ASP A 234 -9.21 -1.24 12.49
CA ASP A 234 -8.99 -0.12 11.56
C ASP A 234 -8.73 -0.62 10.13
N ALA A 235 -8.04 -1.76 9.96
CA ALA A 235 -7.83 -2.36 8.65
C ALA A 235 -9.15 -2.84 8.02
N ILE A 236 -10.04 -3.48 8.79
CA ILE A 236 -11.38 -3.91 8.34
C ILE A 236 -12.20 -2.70 7.87
N PHE A 237 -12.27 -1.65 8.69
CA PHE A 237 -13.02 -0.44 8.35
C PHE A 237 -12.44 0.30 7.17
N SER A 238 -11.12 0.35 7.05
CA SER A 238 -10.41 1.00 5.94
C SER A 238 -10.64 0.26 4.61
N ILE A 239 -10.57 -1.07 4.59
CA ILE A 239 -10.92 -1.88 3.40
C ILE A 239 -12.38 -1.64 3.02
N ALA A 240 -13.29 -1.66 3.99
CA ALA A 240 -14.72 -1.44 3.73
C ALA A 240 -14.98 -0.05 3.12
N CYS A 241 -14.33 1.00 3.65
CA CYS A 241 -14.38 2.35 3.10
C CYS A 241 -13.86 2.39 1.65
N TYR A 242 -12.74 1.73 1.38
CA TYR A 242 -12.14 1.68 0.04
C TYR A 242 -13.07 1.02 -0.98
N LEU A 243 -13.61 -0.15 -0.65
CA LEU A 243 -14.55 -0.89 -1.50
C LEU A 243 -15.84 -0.09 -1.75
N HIS A 244 -16.39 0.54 -0.71
CA HIS A 244 -17.56 1.42 -0.83
C HIS A 244 -17.30 2.56 -1.83
N LYS A 245 -16.18 3.28 -1.67
CA LYS A 245 -15.80 4.38 -2.59
C LYS A 245 -15.50 3.90 -4.00
N SER A 246 -15.10 2.64 -4.16
CA SER A 246 -14.89 1.97 -5.45
C SER A 246 -16.19 1.46 -6.08
N GLY A 247 -17.35 1.77 -5.48
CA GLY A 247 -18.68 1.44 -6.02
C GLY A 247 -19.13 0.01 -5.74
N PHE A 248 -18.64 -0.60 -4.65
CA PHE A 248 -19.13 -1.90 -4.21
C PHE A 248 -20.62 -1.83 -3.82
N GLN A 249 -21.39 -2.78 -4.30
CA GLN A 249 -22.81 -2.95 -3.95
C GLN A 249 -23.04 -4.42 -3.57
N ARG A 250 -23.42 -4.67 -2.32
CA ARG A 250 -23.50 -6.03 -1.74
C ARG A 250 -24.32 -7.02 -2.59
N GLN A 251 -25.39 -6.57 -3.21
CA GLN A 251 -26.28 -7.43 -4.00
C GLN A 251 -25.93 -7.48 -5.50
N ASN A 252 -24.87 -6.80 -5.93
CA ASN A 252 -24.44 -6.75 -7.33
C ASN A 252 -23.04 -7.33 -7.49
N ARG A 253 -22.94 -8.62 -7.82
CA ARG A 253 -21.67 -9.33 -8.00
C ARG A 253 -20.73 -8.69 -9.03
N ALA A 254 -21.25 -8.09 -10.08
CA ALA A 254 -20.44 -7.37 -11.05
C ALA A 254 -19.74 -6.14 -10.44
N SER A 255 -20.38 -5.49 -9.45
CA SER A 255 -19.75 -4.39 -8.70
C SER A 255 -18.61 -4.85 -7.79
N TRP A 256 -18.68 -6.08 -7.26
CA TRP A 256 -17.62 -6.66 -6.44
C TRP A 256 -16.31 -6.72 -7.22
N ARG A 257 -16.36 -7.32 -8.42
CA ARG A 257 -15.18 -7.43 -9.29
C ARG A 257 -14.58 -6.06 -9.62
N ARG A 258 -15.42 -5.08 -9.96
CA ARG A 258 -14.93 -3.71 -10.25
C ARG A 258 -14.28 -3.05 -9.04
N ALA A 259 -14.88 -3.17 -7.86
CA ALA A 259 -14.34 -2.59 -6.63
C ALA A 259 -13.03 -3.26 -6.20
N VAL A 260 -12.95 -4.58 -6.29
CA VAL A 260 -11.73 -5.35 -6.02
C VAL A 260 -10.65 -5.06 -7.08
N TYR A 261 -11.01 -4.88 -8.35
CA TYR A 261 -10.07 -4.44 -9.39
C TYR A 261 -9.52 -3.02 -9.12
N GLY A 262 -10.35 -2.13 -8.54
CA GLY A 262 -9.89 -0.83 -8.06
C GLY A 262 -8.85 -0.93 -6.93
N TYR A 263 -8.94 -1.98 -6.12
CA TYR A 263 -7.98 -2.24 -5.03
C TYR A 263 -6.63 -2.71 -5.59
N ASN A 264 -6.65 -3.68 -6.48
CA ASN A 264 -5.48 -4.16 -7.21
C ASN A 264 -5.86 -4.42 -8.68
N HIS A 265 -5.15 -3.77 -9.62
CA HIS A 265 -5.41 -3.82 -11.06
C HIS A 265 -4.88 -5.12 -11.71
N SER A 266 -5.28 -6.27 -11.15
CA SER A 266 -4.92 -7.60 -11.62
C SER A 266 -6.16 -8.51 -11.65
N ASP A 267 -6.49 -9.06 -12.82
CA ASP A 267 -7.63 -9.97 -12.95
C ASP A 267 -7.42 -11.24 -12.10
N ALA A 268 -6.18 -11.75 -12.03
CA ALA A 268 -5.84 -12.91 -11.19
C ALA A 268 -6.04 -12.61 -9.69
N TYR A 269 -5.73 -11.39 -9.24
CA TYR A 269 -6.06 -10.93 -7.89
C TYR A 269 -7.56 -10.93 -7.66
N VAL A 270 -8.32 -10.33 -8.58
CA VAL A 270 -9.78 -10.26 -8.49
C VAL A 270 -10.40 -11.65 -8.41
N ASP A 271 -9.98 -12.57 -9.31
CA ASP A 271 -10.48 -13.95 -9.31
C ASP A 271 -10.19 -14.65 -7.99
N THR A 272 -8.99 -14.46 -7.44
CA THR A 272 -8.59 -15.05 -6.17
C THR A 272 -9.43 -14.53 -5.00
N VAL A 273 -9.58 -13.20 -4.89
CA VAL A 273 -10.36 -12.56 -3.81
C VAL A 273 -11.82 -12.99 -3.88
N ILE A 274 -12.42 -13.00 -5.09
CA ILE A 274 -13.82 -13.41 -5.25
C ILE A 274 -14.00 -14.89 -4.91
N THR A 275 -13.10 -15.77 -5.38
CA THR A 275 -13.15 -17.21 -5.06
C THR A 275 -13.03 -17.45 -3.55
N LEU A 276 -12.09 -16.79 -2.87
CA LEU A 276 -11.96 -16.89 -1.42
C LEU A 276 -13.22 -16.42 -0.69
N ALA A 277 -13.77 -15.28 -1.12
CA ALA A 277 -15.01 -14.74 -0.52
C ALA A 277 -16.23 -15.68 -0.70
N GLU A 278 -16.22 -16.51 -1.74
CA GLU A 278 -17.26 -17.53 -1.96
C GLU A 278 -17.03 -18.81 -1.13
N TRP A 279 -15.80 -19.09 -0.72
CA TRP A 279 -15.45 -20.23 0.12
C TRP A 279 -15.66 -19.96 1.62
N TYR A 280 -15.72 -18.70 2.01
CA TYR A 280 -15.93 -18.26 3.41
C TYR A 280 -17.41 -18.30 3.81
#